data_e9b27af1a42c00cd44da0407dfcc2eb7
#
_entry.id   e9b27af1a42c00cd44da0407dfcc2eb7
#
_cell.length_a   1.000
_cell.length_b   1.000
_cell.length_c   1.000
_cell.angle_alpha   90.00
_cell.angle_beta   90.00
_cell.angle_gamma   90.00
#
_symmetry.space_group_name_H-M   'P 1'
#
loop_
_entity.id
_entity.type
_entity.pdbx_description
1 polymer ?
#
loop_
_entity_poly.entity_id
_entity_poly.type
_entity_poly.pdbx_seq_one_letter_code
_entity_poly.pdbx_strand_id
1 'polypeptide(L)'
;MKKTFLSIILLGASLLSFGQDDQVLMTIDGNPVMASEFLYIYEKNNQETSLEKKSMEEYLDLFINFKLKVTEAIAQGVDTTEAFKKELAGYRAQATPKYLQDNDAVDSLLQLSYNRMAHVRRAAHIAVQCDHAADSATLAAAEAKINLARERVTTGVAKKVKKGRKWVTVQEPEDFATVAKEMSEDPSAKENGGELGWIQVFRYVYPFEDAVYNTPVGEVTEVFKSPFGYHIALVEEERDFEEVHAAHIMKMMPRGNAELAITAKDKIDSLYQVVLSGADFAEVATAHSDDKGSAMRGGDLGWFGRGMMVQPFENITFGMEIGAISQPFPTRFGWHFVKLYDRRGIQPLDSMRNTLMTQVKRDARFAEAEKSFINKTRAEYNLPASMSDADVKAYADA
;
A
#
# COMPACT_ATOMS: atom_id res chain seq x y z
N MET A 1 -29.68 -46.80 27.39
CA MET A 1 -29.47 -46.86 25.94
C MET A 1 -30.78 -46.43 25.26
N LYS A 2 -30.89 -45.15 24.90
CA LYS A 2 -32.01 -44.64 24.12
C LYS A 2 -31.76 -45.00 22.66
N LYS A 3 -32.63 -45.77 22.05
CA LYS A 3 -32.56 -46.10 20.62
C LYS A 3 -32.95 -44.86 19.83
N THR A 4 -32.02 -44.24 19.18
CA THR A 4 -32.24 -43.20 18.19
C THR A 4 -32.94 -43.83 16.97
N PHE A 5 -34.18 -43.42 16.68
CA PHE A 5 -34.85 -43.77 15.43
C PHE A 5 -34.37 -42.84 14.33
N LEU A 6 -33.61 -43.38 13.40
CA LEU A 6 -33.24 -42.69 12.17
C LEU A 6 -34.34 -43.07 11.13
N SER A 7 -35.22 -42.14 10.78
CA SER A 7 -36.18 -42.31 9.68
C SER A 7 -35.64 -41.57 8.45
N ILE A 8 -35.18 -42.33 7.46
CA ILE A 8 -34.78 -41.79 6.16
C ILE A 8 -35.98 -41.89 5.22
N ILE A 9 -36.50 -40.77 4.77
CA ILE A 9 -37.52 -40.72 3.71
C ILE A 9 -36.78 -40.45 2.40
N LEU A 10 -36.60 -41.49 1.59
CA LEU A 10 -36.11 -41.36 0.21
C LEU A 10 -37.24 -40.84 -0.67
N LEU A 11 -37.25 -39.57 -1.01
CA LEU A 11 -38.14 -39.04 -2.06
C LEU A 11 -37.37 -38.92 -3.36
N GLY A 12 -37.91 -39.60 -4.38
CA GLY A 12 -37.37 -39.59 -5.73
C GLY A 12 -37.36 -38.19 -6.35
N ALA A 13 -36.25 -37.90 -7.05
CA ALA A 13 -36.02 -36.65 -7.73
C ALA A 13 -37.10 -36.36 -8.80
N SER A 14 -37.84 -35.28 -8.60
CA SER A 14 -38.47 -34.54 -9.68
C SER A 14 -37.97 -33.08 -9.63
N LEU A 15 -37.05 -32.76 -10.53
CA LEU A 15 -36.66 -31.39 -10.86
C LEU A 15 -37.86 -30.66 -11.43
N LEU A 16 -38.30 -29.56 -10.81
CA LEU A 16 -38.74 -28.30 -11.41
C LEU A 16 -39.62 -27.51 -10.43
N SER A 17 -39.19 -26.33 -10.16
CA SER A 17 -39.88 -25.05 -9.93
C SER A 17 -39.60 -24.39 -8.60
N PHE A 18 -39.14 -23.17 -8.74
CA PHE A 18 -38.95 -22.15 -7.68
C PHE A 18 -40.30 -21.89 -6.98
N GLY A 19 -40.32 -22.08 -5.66
CA GLY A 19 -41.45 -21.72 -4.80
C GLY A 19 -42.05 -22.86 -3.99
N GLN A 20 -41.30 -23.92 -3.68
CA GLN A 20 -41.75 -24.98 -2.75
C GLN A 20 -41.12 -24.82 -1.37
N ASP A 21 -41.92 -25.09 -0.33
CA ASP A 21 -41.45 -25.23 1.05
C ASP A 21 -40.26 -26.20 1.09
N ASP A 22 -39.21 -25.80 1.86
CA ASP A 22 -38.01 -26.61 2.01
C ASP A 22 -38.34 -27.99 2.55
N GLN A 23 -37.91 -29.05 1.87
CA GLN A 23 -38.27 -30.41 2.20
C GLN A 23 -37.38 -30.97 3.31
N VAL A 24 -38.01 -31.73 4.22
CA VAL A 24 -37.27 -32.47 5.24
C VAL A 24 -36.54 -33.64 4.59
N LEU A 25 -35.22 -33.60 4.57
CA LEU A 25 -34.34 -34.64 4.04
C LEU A 25 -34.30 -35.86 4.98
N MET A 26 -34.18 -35.59 6.27
CA MET A 26 -34.13 -36.60 7.34
C MET A 26 -34.51 -36.00 8.68
N THR A 27 -34.72 -36.87 9.68
CA THR A 27 -34.94 -36.43 11.07
C THR A 27 -33.94 -37.13 11.99
N ILE A 28 -33.25 -36.36 12.82
CA ILE A 28 -32.27 -36.86 13.80
C ILE A 28 -32.71 -36.41 15.19
N ASP A 29 -32.93 -37.32 16.09
CA ASP A 29 -33.41 -37.07 17.46
C ASP A 29 -34.64 -36.13 17.51
N GLY A 30 -35.60 -36.33 16.58
CA GLY A 30 -36.82 -35.54 16.46
C GLY A 30 -36.66 -34.20 15.74
N ASN A 31 -35.43 -33.75 15.43
CA ASN A 31 -35.18 -32.51 14.74
C ASN A 31 -35.07 -32.71 13.23
N PRO A 32 -35.82 -31.96 12.40
CA PRO A 32 -35.73 -32.04 10.98
C PRO A 32 -34.42 -31.47 10.44
N VAL A 33 -33.83 -32.12 9.44
CA VAL A 33 -32.72 -31.63 8.66
C VAL A 33 -33.24 -31.39 7.25
N MET A 34 -33.09 -30.16 6.77
CA MET A 34 -33.69 -29.73 5.51
C MET A 34 -32.83 -30.08 4.30
N ALA A 35 -33.47 -30.31 3.15
CA ALA A 35 -32.77 -30.58 1.90
C ALA A 35 -31.90 -29.42 1.45
N SER A 36 -32.33 -28.19 1.68
CA SER A 36 -31.54 -26.97 1.39
C SER A 36 -30.21 -26.91 2.15
N GLU A 37 -30.21 -27.37 3.42
CA GLU A 37 -28.95 -27.40 4.22
C GLU A 37 -27.96 -28.39 3.60
N PHE A 38 -28.42 -29.57 3.18
CA PHE A 38 -27.57 -30.55 2.51
C PHE A 38 -27.01 -30.00 1.19
N LEU A 39 -27.90 -29.46 0.33
CA LEU A 39 -27.51 -28.93 -0.99
C LEU A 39 -26.50 -27.79 -0.86
N TYR A 40 -26.73 -26.88 0.06
CA TYR A 40 -25.78 -25.78 0.31
C TYR A 40 -24.38 -26.30 0.66
N ILE A 41 -24.27 -27.29 1.56
CA ILE A 41 -23.00 -27.85 1.97
C ILE A 41 -22.36 -28.67 0.85
N TYR A 42 -23.17 -29.43 0.11
CA TYR A 42 -22.76 -30.22 -1.04
C TYR A 42 -22.14 -29.33 -2.12
N GLU A 43 -22.84 -28.28 -2.56
CA GLU A 43 -22.38 -27.35 -3.60
C GLU A 43 -21.14 -26.59 -3.17
N LYS A 44 -21.10 -26.13 -1.91
CA LYS A 44 -19.94 -25.43 -1.35
C LYS A 44 -18.66 -26.27 -1.41
N ASN A 45 -18.75 -27.59 -1.21
CA ASN A 45 -17.60 -28.48 -1.14
C ASN A 45 -17.30 -29.23 -2.45
N ASN A 46 -18.20 -29.16 -3.45
CA ASN A 46 -18.04 -29.78 -4.77
C ASN A 46 -17.99 -28.75 -5.91
N GLN A 47 -17.30 -27.62 -5.71
CA GLN A 47 -17.11 -26.61 -6.75
C GLN A 47 -16.33 -27.19 -7.95
N GLU A 48 -16.43 -26.55 -9.12
CA GLU A 48 -15.75 -27.03 -10.35
C GLU A 48 -14.24 -27.19 -10.20
N THR A 49 -13.63 -26.43 -9.30
CA THR A 49 -12.20 -26.46 -8.98
C THR A 49 -11.80 -27.52 -7.95
N SER A 50 -12.75 -28.28 -7.39
CA SER A 50 -12.46 -29.32 -6.39
C SER A 50 -11.73 -30.50 -7.02
N LEU A 51 -10.58 -30.90 -6.45
CA LEU A 51 -9.73 -32.00 -6.93
C LEU A 51 -10.41 -33.37 -6.80
N GLU A 52 -11.30 -33.54 -5.81
CA GLU A 52 -12.03 -34.78 -5.56
C GLU A 52 -13.54 -34.46 -5.45
N LYS A 53 -14.24 -34.51 -6.59
CA LYS A 53 -15.68 -34.37 -6.59
C LYS A 53 -16.32 -35.69 -6.15
N LYS A 54 -17.28 -35.59 -5.23
CA LYS A 54 -18.08 -36.73 -4.78
C LYS A 54 -19.49 -36.66 -5.41
N SER A 55 -20.06 -37.79 -5.70
CA SER A 55 -21.49 -37.85 -6.08
C SER A 55 -22.36 -37.33 -4.93
N MET A 56 -23.59 -36.94 -5.25
CA MET A 56 -24.55 -36.49 -4.22
C MET A 56 -24.85 -37.62 -3.22
N GLU A 57 -24.87 -38.84 -3.66
CA GLU A 57 -25.13 -40.03 -2.85
C GLU A 57 -23.96 -40.32 -1.89
N GLU A 58 -22.71 -40.30 -2.38
CA GLU A 58 -21.52 -40.46 -1.54
C GLU A 58 -21.36 -39.32 -0.52
N TYR A 59 -21.77 -38.11 -0.90
CA TYR A 59 -21.69 -36.97 -0.01
C TYR A 59 -22.79 -36.97 1.06
N LEU A 60 -23.97 -37.54 0.75
CA LEU A 60 -25.06 -37.67 1.69
C LEU A 60 -24.66 -38.51 2.90
N ASP A 61 -23.98 -39.64 2.71
CA ASP A 61 -23.47 -40.46 3.81
C ASP A 61 -22.49 -39.66 4.72
N LEU A 62 -21.62 -38.88 4.13
CA LEU A 62 -20.70 -38.03 4.87
C LEU A 62 -21.47 -36.96 5.67
N PHE A 63 -22.48 -36.38 5.05
CA PHE A 63 -23.33 -35.36 5.69
C PHE A 63 -24.15 -35.96 6.84
N ILE A 64 -24.71 -37.14 6.69
CA ILE A 64 -25.44 -37.88 7.76
C ILE A 64 -24.49 -38.11 8.93
N ASN A 65 -23.27 -38.63 8.67
CA ASN A 65 -22.28 -38.89 9.69
C ASN A 65 -21.84 -37.60 10.42
N PHE A 66 -21.71 -36.49 9.69
CA PHE A 66 -21.44 -35.20 10.27
C PHE A 66 -22.57 -34.74 11.20
N LYS A 67 -23.82 -34.79 10.75
CA LYS A 67 -25.01 -34.39 11.54
C LYS A 67 -25.15 -35.23 12.80
N LEU A 68 -24.92 -36.54 12.72
CA LEU A 68 -24.97 -37.46 13.89
C LEU A 68 -23.89 -37.06 14.93
N LYS A 69 -22.66 -36.78 14.47
CA LYS A 69 -21.59 -36.34 15.39
C LYS A 69 -21.92 -35.03 16.08
N VAL A 70 -22.49 -34.06 15.33
CA VAL A 70 -22.90 -32.76 15.90
C VAL A 70 -24.02 -32.94 16.92
N THR A 71 -25.04 -33.74 16.59
CA THR A 71 -26.15 -34.01 17.51
C THR A 71 -25.68 -34.70 18.79
N GLU A 72 -24.79 -35.68 18.69
CA GLU A 72 -24.24 -36.36 19.87
C GLU A 72 -23.35 -35.41 20.71
N ALA A 73 -22.53 -34.56 20.06
CA ALA A 73 -21.71 -33.58 20.78
C ALA A 73 -22.56 -32.56 21.56
N ILE A 74 -23.68 -32.11 20.97
CA ILE A 74 -24.65 -31.24 21.66
C ILE A 74 -25.30 -32.00 22.83
N ALA A 75 -25.74 -33.24 22.63
CA ALA A 75 -26.32 -34.04 23.69
C ALA A 75 -25.37 -34.29 24.87
N GLN A 76 -24.09 -34.36 24.62
CA GLN A 76 -23.04 -34.44 25.63
C GLN A 76 -22.63 -33.08 26.23
N GLY A 77 -23.21 -31.97 25.77
CA GLY A 77 -22.89 -30.62 26.26
C GLY A 77 -21.51 -30.11 25.88
N VAL A 78 -20.87 -30.68 24.84
CA VAL A 78 -19.55 -30.24 24.37
C VAL A 78 -19.54 -28.77 23.97
N ASP A 79 -20.62 -28.31 23.33
CA ASP A 79 -20.86 -26.95 22.86
C ASP A 79 -20.99 -25.92 24.00
N THR A 80 -21.30 -26.39 25.21
CA THR A 80 -21.46 -25.56 26.42
C THR A 80 -20.16 -25.44 27.24
N THR A 81 -19.13 -26.21 26.90
CA THR A 81 -17.85 -26.17 27.62
C THR A 81 -17.12 -24.84 27.40
N GLU A 82 -16.41 -24.34 28.40
CA GLU A 82 -15.62 -23.11 28.30
C GLU A 82 -14.51 -23.20 27.23
N ALA A 83 -13.93 -24.39 27.06
CA ALA A 83 -12.93 -24.63 26.03
C ALA A 83 -13.52 -24.43 24.62
N PHE A 84 -14.67 -25.04 24.34
CA PHE A 84 -15.35 -24.89 23.05
C PHE A 84 -15.79 -23.45 22.78
N LYS A 85 -16.38 -22.78 23.79
CA LYS A 85 -16.80 -21.38 23.66
C LYS A 85 -15.62 -20.47 23.33
N LYS A 86 -14.47 -20.67 24.00
CA LYS A 86 -13.25 -19.90 23.74
C LYS A 86 -12.71 -20.14 22.33
N GLU A 87 -12.70 -21.40 21.88
CA GLU A 87 -12.25 -21.75 20.52
C GLU A 87 -13.20 -21.16 19.47
N LEU A 88 -14.50 -21.31 19.64
CA LEU A 88 -15.51 -20.73 18.76
C LEU A 88 -15.42 -19.20 18.70
N ALA A 89 -15.19 -18.54 19.82
CA ALA A 89 -14.95 -17.10 19.87
C ALA A 89 -13.70 -16.72 19.06
N GLY A 90 -12.63 -17.53 19.12
CA GLY A 90 -11.44 -17.36 18.30
C GLY A 90 -11.72 -17.45 16.80
N TYR A 91 -12.46 -18.47 16.35
CA TYR A 91 -12.85 -18.59 14.94
C TYR A 91 -13.77 -17.45 14.48
N ARG A 92 -14.71 -17.04 15.34
CA ARG A 92 -15.57 -15.88 15.04
C ARG A 92 -14.74 -14.61 14.90
N ALA A 93 -13.82 -14.34 15.82
CA ALA A 93 -12.94 -13.17 15.74
C ALA A 93 -12.09 -13.16 14.47
N GLN A 94 -11.63 -14.31 13.98
CA GLN A 94 -10.90 -14.43 12.72
C GLN A 94 -11.79 -14.24 11.48
N ALA A 95 -13.02 -14.72 11.52
CA ALA A 95 -13.94 -14.64 10.38
C ALA A 95 -14.62 -13.26 10.27
N THR A 96 -14.90 -12.62 11.39
CA THR A 96 -15.68 -11.38 11.49
C THR A 96 -15.13 -10.22 10.66
N PRO A 97 -13.81 -9.91 10.63
CA PRO A 97 -13.30 -8.71 9.97
C PRO A 97 -13.70 -8.58 8.50
N LYS A 98 -13.78 -9.69 7.75
CA LYS A 98 -14.19 -9.63 6.34
C LYS A 98 -15.68 -9.31 6.11
N TYR A 99 -16.52 -9.47 7.15
CA TYR A 99 -17.95 -9.12 7.12
C TYR A 99 -18.24 -7.75 7.74
N LEU A 100 -17.31 -7.23 8.55
CA LEU A 100 -17.40 -5.92 9.19
C LEU A 100 -16.56 -4.87 8.45
N GLN A 101 -16.63 -4.89 7.12
CA GLN A 101 -15.97 -3.90 6.26
C GLN A 101 -16.99 -3.35 5.25
N ASP A 102 -16.82 -2.08 4.92
CA ASP A 102 -17.55 -1.44 3.83
C ASP A 102 -16.86 -1.81 2.50
N ASN A 103 -17.43 -2.77 1.77
CA ASN A 103 -16.85 -3.23 0.51
C ASN A 103 -16.79 -2.12 -0.55
N ASP A 104 -17.76 -1.20 -0.58
CA ASP A 104 -17.75 -0.07 -1.51
C ASP A 104 -16.60 0.89 -1.18
N ALA A 105 -16.33 1.12 0.11
CA ALA A 105 -15.19 1.91 0.54
C ALA A 105 -13.85 1.22 0.22
N VAL A 106 -13.77 -0.10 0.38
CA VAL A 106 -12.58 -0.89 0.00
C VAL A 106 -12.32 -0.82 -1.50
N ASP A 107 -13.36 -0.99 -2.33
CA ASP A 107 -13.23 -0.88 -3.79
C ASP A 107 -12.88 0.56 -4.22
N SER A 108 -13.40 1.57 -3.51
CA SER A 108 -13.03 2.98 -3.73
C SER A 108 -11.56 3.23 -3.41
N LEU A 109 -11.04 2.70 -2.30
CA LEU A 109 -9.62 2.79 -1.95
C LEU A 109 -8.72 2.06 -2.95
N LEU A 110 -9.18 0.91 -3.45
CA LEU A 110 -8.49 0.17 -4.51
C LEU A 110 -8.38 1.02 -5.78
N GLN A 111 -9.51 1.58 -6.23
CA GLN A 111 -9.56 2.41 -7.43
C GLN A 111 -8.75 3.70 -7.27
N LEU A 112 -8.84 4.37 -6.11
CA LEU A 112 -8.03 5.55 -5.78
C LEU A 112 -6.54 5.22 -5.85
N SER A 113 -6.14 4.11 -5.22
CA SER A 113 -4.74 3.68 -5.23
C SER A 113 -4.25 3.39 -6.64
N TYR A 114 -5.06 2.70 -7.47
CA TYR A 114 -4.74 2.44 -8.86
C TYR A 114 -4.61 3.72 -9.69
N ASN A 115 -5.54 4.66 -9.53
CA ASN A 115 -5.50 5.94 -10.25
C ASN A 115 -4.24 6.73 -9.88
N ARG A 116 -3.88 6.76 -8.59
CA ARG A 116 -2.64 7.40 -8.12
C ARG A 116 -1.39 6.69 -8.64
N MET A 117 -1.41 5.36 -8.75
CA MET A 117 -0.30 4.59 -9.33
C MET A 117 -0.04 4.91 -10.80
N ALA A 118 -1.03 5.45 -11.53
CA ALA A 118 -0.84 5.89 -12.90
C ALA A 118 0.08 7.11 -13.03
N HIS A 119 0.36 7.80 -11.94
CA HIS A 119 1.19 9.00 -11.91
C HIS A 119 2.21 8.93 -10.77
N VAL A 120 3.36 9.56 -10.98
CA VAL A 120 4.37 9.79 -9.94
C VAL A 120 4.51 11.29 -9.73
N ARG A 121 4.66 11.72 -8.46
CA ARG A 121 4.79 13.13 -8.09
C ARG A 121 6.14 13.40 -7.48
N ARG A 122 6.79 14.47 -7.92
CA ARG A 122 8.01 14.95 -7.31
C ARG A 122 7.64 15.96 -6.23
N ALA A 123 8.23 15.81 -5.05
CA ALA A 123 7.91 16.67 -3.92
C ALA A 123 9.13 16.95 -3.03
N ALA A 124 9.08 18.11 -2.38
CA ALA A 124 9.93 18.47 -1.24
C ALA A 124 9.06 18.63 0.01
N HIS A 125 9.63 18.45 1.21
CA HIS A 125 8.88 18.60 2.46
C HIS A 125 9.61 19.41 3.54
N ILE A 126 8.82 19.94 4.47
CA ILE A 126 9.26 20.44 5.77
C ILE A 126 8.57 19.62 6.84
N ALA A 127 9.32 19.08 7.78
CA ALA A 127 8.81 18.28 8.88
C ALA A 127 9.13 18.94 10.23
N VAL A 128 8.18 18.92 11.16
CA VAL A 128 8.38 19.21 12.58
C VAL A 128 8.03 17.95 13.35
N GLN A 129 9.05 17.32 13.92
CA GLN A 129 8.89 16.06 14.65
C GLN A 129 8.08 16.27 15.92
N CYS A 130 7.10 15.44 16.17
CA CYS A 130 6.28 15.50 17.36
C CYS A 130 5.67 14.14 17.66
N ASP A 131 5.81 13.67 18.89
CA ASP A 131 5.08 12.51 19.36
C ASP A 131 3.60 12.91 19.60
N HIS A 132 2.67 12.17 19.04
CA HIS A 132 1.24 12.42 19.21
C HIS A 132 0.75 12.18 20.65
N ALA A 133 1.55 11.50 21.47
CA ALA A 133 1.31 11.33 22.90
C ALA A 133 1.92 12.48 23.76
N ALA A 134 2.59 13.47 23.13
CA ALA A 134 3.14 14.61 23.83
C ALA A 134 2.02 15.47 24.48
N ASP A 135 2.41 16.27 25.46
CA ASP A 135 1.48 17.20 26.09
C ASP A 135 0.96 18.28 25.11
N SER A 136 -0.17 18.88 25.46
CA SER A 136 -0.85 19.86 24.60
C SER A 136 0.01 21.09 24.26
N ALA A 137 0.92 21.50 25.14
CA ALA A 137 1.80 22.64 24.87
C ALA A 137 2.87 22.30 23.84
N THR A 138 3.45 21.09 23.90
CA THR A 138 4.38 20.56 22.92
C THR A 138 3.72 20.41 21.55
N LEU A 139 2.50 19.83 21.51
CA LEU A 139 1.72 19.70 20.28
C LEU A 139 1.43 21.08 19.65
N ALA A 140 0.96 22.04 20.44
CA ALA A 140 0.67 23.40 19.96
C ALA A 140 1.93 24.12 19.45
N ALA A 141 3.07 23.94 20.10
CA ALA A 141 4.33 24.53 19.66
C ALA A 141 4.80 23.96 18.31
N ALA A 142 4.69 22.63 18.13
CA ALA A 142 5.02 21.98 16.86
C ALA A 142 4.08 22.44 15.73
N GLU A 143 2.78 22.51 16.00
CA GLU A 143 1.78 23.01 15.06
C GLU A 143 2.01 24.49 14.68
N ALA A 144 2.33 25.33 15.65
CA ALA A 144 2.66 26.75 15.38
C ALA A 144 3.92 26.87 14.51
N LYS A 145 4.93 26.04 14.76
CA LYS A 145 6.18 26.04 13.98
C LYS A 145 5.93 25.65 12.53
N ILE A 146 5.17 24.59 12.27
CA ILE A 146 4.89 24.16 10.87
C ILE A 146 3.97 25.15 10.16
N ASN A 147 2.99 25.76 10.86
CA ASN A 147 2.14 26.81 10.29
C ASN A 147 2.95 28.04 9.90
N LEU A 148 3.93 28.45 10.72
CA LEU A 148 4.86 29.53 10.37
C LEU A 148 5.70 29.18 9.12
N ALA A 149 6.19 27.94 9.02
CA ALA A 149 6.90 27.50 7.83
C ALA A 149 6.01 27.59 6.58
N ARG A 150 4.75 27.14 6.68
CA ARG A 150 3.77 27.24 5.58
C ARG A 150 3.51 28.70 5.19
N GLU A 151 3.25 29.59 6.16
CA GLU A 151 3.05 31.00 5.89
C GLU A 151 4.24 31.61 5.15
N ARG A 152 5.47 31.30 5.56
CA ARG A 152 6.70 31.80 4.91
C ARG A 152 6.78 31.41 3.44
N VAL A 153 6.42 30.16 3.10
CA VAL A 153 6.53 29.64 1.71
C VAL A 153 5.33 29.94 0.83
N THR A 154 4.17 30.29 1.40
CA THR A 154 2.93 30.56 0.64
C THR A 154 2.64 32.04 0.49
N THR A 155 2.45 32.76 1.57
CA THR A 155 2.10 34.19 1.60
C THR A 155 3.27 35.09 1.94
N GLY A 156 4.28 34.53 2.59
CA GLY A 156 5.39 35.27 3.17
C GLY A 156 5.03 35.96 4.49
N VAL A 157 6.03 36.15 5.34
CA VAL A 157 5.91 36.91 6.57
C VAL A 157 6.34 38.36 6.34
N ALA A 158 5.53 39.32 6.81
CA ALA A 158 5.82 40.73 6.65
C ALA A 158 7.17 41.09 7.31
N LYS A 159 8.14 41.57 6.52
CA LYS A 159 9.46 41.99 6.97
C LYS A 159 9.81 43.38 6.46
N LYS A 160 10.53 44.18 7.28
CA LYS A 160 11.04 45.49 6.86
C LYS A 160 12.32 45.31 6.07
N VAL A 161 12.32 45.76 4.84
CA VAL A 161 13.49 45.72 3.94
C VAL A 161 13.89 47.13 3.58
N LYS A 162 15.19 47.41 3.59
CA LYS A 162 15.73 48.71 3.20
C LYS A 162 15.81 48.80 1.67
N LYS A 163 14.95 49.63 1.06
CA LYS A 163 15.02 49.95 -0.39
C LYS A 163 15.59 51.40 -0.51
N GLY A 164 16.88 51.52 -0.81
CA GLY A 164 17.60 52.80 -0.82
C GLY A 164 17.68 53.43 0.58
N ARG A 165 17.11 54.63 0.75
CA ARG A 165 17.07 55.35 2.04
C ARG A 165 15.79 55.11 2.87
N LYS A 166 14.84 54.32 2.36
CA LYS A 166 13.55 54.08 3.01
C LYS A 166 13.43 52.59 3.45
N TRP A 167 12.78 52.41 4.61
CA TRP A 167 12.33 51.09 5.04
C TRP A 167 10.91 50.87 4.47
N VAL A 168 10.73 49.76 3.80
CA VAL A 168 9.43 49.30 3.26
C VAL A 168 9.09 47.95 3.87
N THR A 169 7.82 47.73 4.16
CA THR A 169 7.32 46.38 4.53
C THR A 169 7.10 45.60 3.26
N VAL A 170 7.67 44.42 3.17
CA VAL A 170 7.52 43.47 2.07
C VAL A 170 6.96 42.19 2.65
N GLN A 171 5.97 41.62 1.98
CA GLN A 171 5.41 40.31 2.29
C GLN A 171 5.38 39.51 0.97
N GLU A 172 6.34 38.66 0.81
CA GLU A 172 6.55 37.85 -0.38
C GLU A 172 6.89 36.42 0.06
N PRO A 173 6.40 35.37 -0.62
CA PRO A 173 6.78 33.98 -0.36
C PRO A 173 8.30 33.84 -0.40
N GLU A 174 8.81 33.03 0.52
CA GLU A 174 10.22 32.65 0.54
C GLU A 174 10.41 31.34 -0.23
N ASP A 175 11.61 31.13 -0.73
CA ASP A 175 11.95 29.88 -1.40
C ASP A 175 11.81 28.69 -0.46
N PHE A 176 11.10 27.64 -0.93
CA PHE A 176 10.78 26.46 -0.11
C PHE A 176 12.02 25.76 0.44
N ALA A 177 13.04 25.56 -0.40
CA ALA A 177 14.29 24.91 0.01
C ALA A 177 15.03 25.71 1.08
N THR A 178 14.99 27.04 1.02
CA THR A 178 15.57 27.91 2.03
C THR A 178 14.88 27.74 3.38
N VAL A 179 13.54 27.78 3.39
CA VAL A 179 12.77 27.60 4.64
C VAL A 179 12.93 26.15 5.17
N ALA A 180 13.01 25.16 4.29
CA ALA A 180 13.25 23.77 4.68
C ALA A 180 14.61 23.60 5.39
N LYS A 181 15.68 24.21 4.86
CA LYS A 181 17.01 24.19 5.51
C LYS A 181 17.02 24.83 6.89
N GLU A 182 16.22 25.88 7.09
CA GLU A 182 16.16 26.63 8.36
C GLU A 182 15.23 25.95 9.39
N MET A 183 14.07 25.47 8.98
CA MET A 183 12.98 25.09 9.89
C MET A 183 12.69 23.61 9.97
N SER A 184 13.05 22.83 8.94
CA SER A 184 12.78 21.38 8.94
C SER A 184 13.65 20.67 9.98
N GLU A 185 13.02 19.69 10.65
CA GLU A 185 13.68 18.78 11.59
C GLU A 185 14.06 17.45 10.92
N ASP A 186 13.75 17.29 9.63
CA ASP A 186 14.35 16.23 8.82
C ASP A 186 15.85 16.53 8.62
N PRO A 187 16.74 15.63 9.09
CA PRO A 187 18.19 15.87 8.98
C PRO A 187 18.68 16.10 7.55
N SER A 188 18.04 15.48 6.56
CA SER A 188 18.42 15.61 5.15
C SER A 188 18.10 16.99 4.57
N ALA A 189 17.09 17.68 5.12
CA ALA A 189 16.64 18.97 4.62
C ALA A 189 17.71 20.05 4.67
N LYS A 190 18.66 19.97 5.61
CA LYS A 190 19.79 20.91 5.72
C LYS A 190 20.69 20.90 4.48
N GLU A 191 20.82 19.74 3.84
CA GLU A 191 21.65 19.56 2.65
C GLU A 191 20.84 19.74 1.37
N ASN A 192 19.68 19.05 1.28
CA ASN A 192 18.91 18.94 0.05
C ASN A 192 17.71 19.91 -0.05
N GLY A 193 17.46 20.75 0.96
CA GLY A 193 16.32 21.68 0.94
C GLY A 193 14.96 20.99 1.08
N GLY A 194 14.92 19.80 1.68
CA GLY A 194 13.70 19.01 1.86
C GLY A 194 13.29 18.15 0.67
N GLU A 195 14.11 18.10 -0.38
CA GLU A 195 13.83 17.29 -1.58
C GLU A 195 13.68 15.81 -1.25
N LEU A 196 12.55 15.21 -1.65
CA LEU A 196 12.25 13.78 -1.49
C LEU A 196 12.35 13.01 -2.80
N GLY A 197 12.38 13.72 -3.93
CA GLY A 197 12.33 13.10 -5.26
C GLY A 197 10.93 12.60 -5.61
N TRP A 198 10.87 11.50 -6.36
CA TRP A 198 9.62 10.96 -6.88
C TRP A 198 8.87 10.14 -5.84
N ILE A 199 7.65 10.58 -5.53
CA ILE A 199 6.72 9.93 -4.62
C ILE A 199 5.87 8.93 -5.42
N GLN A 200 5.84 7.70 -4.94
CA GLN A 200 4.97 6.63 -5.47
C GLN A 200 4.02 6.15 -4.38
N VAL A 201 2.88 5.64 -4.79
CA VAL A 201 1.87 5.04 -3.91
C VAL A 201 2.49 3.89 -3.10
N PHE A 202 2.15 3.79 -1.82
CA PHE A 202 2.67 2.82 -0.83
C PHE A 202 4.17 2.96 -0.48
N ARG A 203 4.84 4.02 -0.91
CA ARG A 203 6.26 4.27 -0.54
C ARG A 203 6.41 5.16 0.67
N TYR A 204 5.42 5.98 0.94
CA TYR A 204 5.34 6.86 2.09
C TYR A 204 4.13 6.50 2.94
N VAL A 205 4.09 6.96 4.20
CA VAL A 205 2.91 6.79 5.05
C VAL A 205 1.70 7.45 4.42
N TYR A 206 0.53 6.81 4.53
CA TYR A 206 -0.67 7.21 3.80
C TYR A 206 -1.04 8.71 3.98
N PRO A 207 -0.98 9.33 5.19
CA PRO A 207 -1.28 10.76 5.31
C PRO A 207 -0.36 11.67 4.47
N PHE A 208 0.92 11.27 4.29
CA PHE A 208 1.86 12.01 3.45
C PHE A 208 1.52 11.83 1.95
N GLU A 209 1.32 10.60 1.54
CA GLU A 209 0.89 10.28 0.18
C GLU A 209 -0.40 11.02 -0.17
N ASP A 210 -1.41 10.94 0.72
CA ASP A 210 -2.72 11.55 0.51
C ASP A 210 -2.61 13.06 0.34
N ALA A 211 -1.84 13.75 1.19
CA ALA A 211 -1.60 15.18 1.09
C ALA A 211 -0.94 15.55 -0.25
N VAL A 212 0.10 14.82 -0.67
CA VAL A 212 0.82 15.10 -1.91
C VAL A 212 -0.07 14.85 -3.13
N TYR A 213 -0.83 13.75 -3.18
CA TYR A 213 -1.68 13.44 -4.34
C TYR A 213 -2.95 14.29 -4.44
N ASN A 214 -3.40 14.91 -3.35
CA ASN A 214 -4.56 15.81 -3.36
C ASN A 214 -4.18 17.29 -3.59
N THR A 215 -2.88 17.62 -3.61
CA THR A 215 -2.41 19.01 -3.82
C THR A 215 -2.04 19.22 -5.29
N PRO A 216 -2.47 20.31 -5.95
CA PRO A 216 -2.06 20.64 -7.31
C PRO A 216 -0.53 20.82 -7.44
N VAL A 217 -0.01 20.51 -8.65
CA VAL A 217 1.39 20.79 -8.98
C VAL A 217 1.70 22.28 -8.89
N GLY A 218 2.80 22.64 -8.28
CA GLY A 218 3.22 24.01 -8.00
C GLY A 218 2.72 24.57 -6.67
N GLU A 219 1.89 23.83 -5.93
CA GLU A 219 1.31 24.28 -4.67
C GLU A 219 1.92 23.57 -3.46
N VAL A 220 1.80 24.22 -2.29
CA VAL A 220 2.16 23.68 -0.99
C VAL A 220 0.90 23.13 -0.33
N THR A 221 1.02 21.91 0.23
CA THR A 221 -0.10 21.27 0.95
C THR A 221 -0.59 22.11 2.13
N GLU A 222 -1.81 21.85 2.58
CA GLU A 222 -2.19 22.20 3.95
C GLU A 222 -1.29 21.46 4.94
N VAL A 223 -1.24 21.96 6.20
CA VAL A 223 -0.54 21.26 7.27
C VAL A 223 -1.23 19.93 7.55
N PHE A 224 -0.49 18.86 7.52
CA PHE A 224 -1.01 17.53 7.84
C PHE A 224 -0.16 16.80 8.87
N LYS A 225 -0.77 15.79 9.51
CA LYS A 225 -0.12 14.94 10.52
C LYS A 225 0.26 13.59 9.92
N SER A 226 1.39 13.08 10.35
CA SER A 226 1.81 11.70 10.14
C SER A 226 2.30 11.09 11.45
N PRO A 227 2.59 9.78 11.54
CA PRO A 227 3.19 9.20 12.75
C PRO A 227 4.51 9.87 13.20
N PHE A 228 5.13 10.67 12.34
CA PHE A 228 6.41 11.35 12.63
C PHE A 228 6.26 12.81 13.08
N GLY A 229 5.04 13.36 13.06
CA GLY A 229 4.77 14.75 13.45
C GLY A 229 3.95 15.52 12.41
N TYR A 230 4.23 16.81 12.30
CA TYR A 230 3.56 17.73 11.38
C TYR A 230 4.38 17.99 10.13
N HIS A 231 3.72 18.11 9.00
CA HIS A 231 4.35 18.26 7.70
C HIS A 231 3.64 19.29 6.82
N ILE A 232 4.41 19.88 5.93
CA ILE A 232 3.94 20.47 4.67
C ILE A 232 4.80 19.93 3.53
N ALA A 233 4.24 19.84 2.33
CA ALA A 233 4.98 19.43 1.14
C ALA A 233 4.70 20.38 -0.01
N LEU A 234 5.74 20.69 -0.80
CA LEU A 234 5.62 21.34 -2.11
C LEU A 234 5.54 20.24 -3.16
N VAL A 235 4.49 20.25 -3.97
CA VAL A 235 4.35 19.35 -5.12
C VAL A 235 4.98 20.04 -6.33
N GLU A 236 6.12 19.56 -6.79
CA GLU A 236 6.92 20.23 -7.83
C GLU A 236 6.55 19.82 -9.25
N GLU A 237 6.27 18.53 -9.45
CA GLU A 237 6.09 17.95 -10.77
C GLU A 237 5.20 16.70 -10.69
N GLU A 238 4.47 16.41 -11.77
CA GLU A 238 3.76 15.14 -11.96
C GLU A 238 4.15 14.55 -13.32
N ARG A 239 4.31 13.22 -13.37
CA ARG A 239 4.54 12.46 -14.60
C ARG A 239 3.73 11.20 -14.59
N ASP A 240 3.44 10.69 -15.78
CA ASP A 240 2.87 9.36 -15.91
C ASP A 240 3.81 8.30 -15.33
N PHE A 241 3.23 7.28 -14.74
CA PHE A 241 3.97 6.12 -14.24
C PHE A 241 4.62 5.38 -15.40
N GLU A 242 5.91 5.16 -15.27
CA GLU A 242 6.70 4.42 -16.21
C GLU A 242 7.68 3.52 -15.47
N GLU A 243 7.80 2.28 -15.90
CA GLU A 243 8.90 1.39 -15.55
C GLU A 243 9.78 1.14 -16.76
N VAL A 244 11.04 0.98 -16.51
CA VAL A 244 12.04 0.62 -17.50
C VAL A 244 12.72 -0.69 -17.15
N HIS A 245 13.01 -1.52 -18.14
CA HIS A 245 13.85 -2.70 -18.01
C HIS A 245 15.23 -2.37 -18.58
N ALA A 246 16.25 -2.40 -17.73
CA ALA A 246 17.58 -2.03 -18.13
C ALA A 246 18.66 -2.91 -17.49
N ALA A 247 19.80 -2.95 -18.13
CA ALA A 247 21.02 -3.50 -17.56
C ALA A 247 22.10 -2.42 -17.45
N HIS A 248 23.03 -2.60 -16.53
CA HIS A 248 24.16 -1.70 -16.38
C HIS A 248 25.52 -2.42 -16.23
N ILE A 249 26.56 -1.69 -16.55
CA ILE A 249 27.94 -2.03 -16.18
C ILE A 249 28.45 -0.91 -15.30
N MET A 250 29.06 -1.27 -14.17
CA MET A 250 29.56 -0.31 -13.17
C MET A 250 31.05 -0.52 -12.88
N LYS A 251 31.78 0.57 -12.73
CA LYS A 251 33.10 0.60 -12.10
C LYS A 251 33.02 1.42 -10.83
N MET A 252 33.25 0.76 -9.71
CA MET A 252 33.17 1.36 -8.38
C MET A 252 34.19 2.51 -8.23
N MET A 253 33.75 3.60 -7.62
CA MET A 253 34.62 4.75 -7.34
C MET A 253 34.77 4.88 -5.82
N PRO A 254 35.94 4.50 -5.26
CA PRO A 254 36.19 4.67 -3.84
C PRO A 254 36.17 6.16 -3.43
N ARG A 255 35.48 6.45 -2.33
CA ARG A 255 35.40 7.83 -1.82
C ARG A 255 36.78 8.32 -1.37
N GLY A 256 37.09 9.55 -1.70
CA GLY A 256 38.30 10.23 -1.21
C GLY A 256 39.62 9.91 -1.93
N ASN A 257 39.57 9.18 -3.03
CA ASN A 257 40.75 8.88 -3.84
C ASN A 257 40.54 9.29 -5.31
N ALA A 258 41.09 10.46 -5.67
CA ALA A 258 40.93 11.00 -7.02
C ALA A 258 41.64 10.15 -8.12
N GLU A 259 42.74 9.51 -7.81
CA GLU A 259 43.48 8.66 -8.76
C GLU A 259 42.70 7.39 -9.12
N LEU A 260 42.06 6.76 -8.12
CA LEU A 260 41.18 5.62 -8.36
C LEU A 260 39.90 6.02 -9.08
N ALA A 261 39.43 7.26 -8.91
CA ALA A 261 38.27 7.76 -9.65
C ALA A 261 38.59 7.93 -11.14
N ILE A 262 39.79 8.44 -11.50
CA ILE A 262 40.27 8.52 -12.88
C ILE A 262 40.42 7.11 -13.48
N THR A 263 41.05 6.21 -12.76
CA THR A 263 41.22 4.81 -13.20
C THR A 263 39.89 4.11 -13.44
N ALA A 264 38.86 4.39 -12.61
CA ALA A 264 37.52 3.83 -12.79
C ALA A 264 36.87 4.38 -14.06
N LYS A 265 37.08 5.68 -14.36
CA LYS A 265 36.60 6.29 -15.61
C LYS A 265 37.25 5.67 -16.82
N ASP A 266 38.57 5.54 -16.86
CA ASP A 266 39.30 4.95 -18.01
C ASP A 266 38.86 3.50 -18.27
N LYS A 267 38.62 2.73 -17.17
CA LYS A 267 38.12 1.37 -17.30
C LYS A 267 36.70 1.31 -17.86
N ILE A 268 35.79 2.17 -17.37
CA ILE A 268 34.42 2.15 -17.89
C ILE A 268 34.36 2.62 -19.35
N ASP A 269 35.13 3.64 -19.69
CA ASP A 269 35.22 4.09 -21.08
C ASP A 269 35.75 2.99 -22.03
N SER A 270 36.77 2.25 -21.60
CA SER A 270 37.29 1.09 -22.37
C SER A 270 36.24 0.01 -22.55
N LEU A 271 35.50 -0.37 -21.49
CA LEU A 271 34.41 -1.36 -21.59
C LEU A 271 33.26 -0.87 -22.48
N TYR A 272 32.95 0.42 -22.41
CA TYR A 272 31.96 1.05 -23.30
C TYR A 272 32.36 0.88 -24.76
N GLN A 273 33.62 1.15 -25.13
CA GLN A 273 34.13 0.96 -26.51
C GLN A 273 34.07 -0.51 -26.94
N VAL A 274 34.36 -1.46 -26.04
CA VAL A 274 34.26 -2.89 -26.33
C VAL A 274 32.81 -3.27 -26.66
N VAL A 275 31.83 -2.78 -25.92
CA VAL A 275 30.40 -3.03 -26.21
C VAL A 275 29.99 -2.36 -27.53
N LEU A 276 30.41 -1.10 -27.79
CA LEU A 276 30.09 -0.42 -29.02
C LEU A 276 30.73 -1.10 -30.28
N SER A 277 31.86 -1.82 -30.11
CA SER A 277 32.47 -2.60 -31.17
C SER A 277 31.77 -3.92 -31.46
N GLY A 278 30.67 -4.24 -30.73
CA GLY A 278 29.82 -5.39 -31.00
C GLY A 278 29.94 -6.55 -29.99
N ALA A 279 30.70 -6.38 -28.90
CA ALA A 279 30.72 -7.37 -27.84
C ALA A 279 29.33 -7.46 -27.12
N ASP A 280 28.97 -8.65 -26.67
CA ASP A 280 27.72 -8.85 -25.97
C ASP A 280 27.74 -8.12 -24.62
N PHE A 281 26.70 -7.30 -24.38
CA PHE A 281 26.58 -6.48 -23.16
C PHE A 281 26.59 -7.33 -21.89
N ALA A 282 25.85 -8.45 -21.90
CA ALA A 282 25.71 -9.30 -20.73
C ALA A 282 27.01 -10.06 -20.41
N GLU A 283 27.74 -10.50 -21.41
CA GLU A 283 29.07 -11.13 -21.22
C GLU A 283 30.06 -10.14 -20.61
N VAL A 284 30.13 -8.91 -21.16
CA VAL A 284 31.01 -7.85 -20.65
C VAL A 284 30.61 -7.46 -19.21
N ALA A 285 29.29 -7.36 -18.92
CA ALA A 285 28.80 -7.09 -17.57
C ALA A 285 29.21 -8.18 -16.60
N THR A 286 29.01 -9.45 -16.95
CA THR A 286 29.35 -10.62 -16.13
C THR A 286 30.84 -10.68 -15.80
N ALA A 287 31.68 -10.42 -16.80
CA ALA A 287 33.13 -10.50 -16.66
C ALA A 287 33.74 -9.30 -15.89
N HIS A 288 33.18 -8.10 -16.09
CA HIS A 288 33.88 -6.87 -15.73
C HIS A 288 33.12 -5.93 -14.81
N SER A 289 31.81 -6.07 -14.60
CA SER A 289 31.07 -5.16 -13.70
C SER A 289 31.47 -5.38 -12.23
N ASP A 290 31.62 -4.26 -11.49
CA ASP A 290 31.89 -4.29 -10.07
C ASP A 290 30.60 -4.46 -9.23
N ASP A 291 29.42 -4.22 -9.82
CA ASP A 291 28.14 -4.60 -9.20
C ASP A 291 27.91 -6.11 -9.35
N LYS A 292 28.39 -6.85 -8.37
CA LYS A 292 28.31 -8.33 -8.38
C LYS A 292 26.86 -8.84 -8.32
N GLY A 293 25.93 -8.05 -7.77
CA GLY A 293 24.52 -8.40 -7.69
C GLY A 293 23.85 -8.53 -9.05
N SER A 294 24.10 -7.58 -9.97
CA SER A 294 23.57 -7.62 -11.33
C SER A 294 24.50 -8.33 -12.31
N ALA A 295 25.82 -8.27 -12.11
CA ALA A 295 26.80 -8.87 -13.01
C ALA A 295 26.52 -10.37 -13.30
N MET A 296 26.15 -11.16 -12.28
CA MET A 296 25.80 -12.58 -12.43
C MET A 296 24.58 -12.81 -13.36
N ARG A 297 23.81 -11.77 -13.62
CA ARG A 297 22.65 -11.78 -14.53
C ARG A 297 22.92 -10.93 -15.78
N GLY A 298 24.18 -10.76 -16.18
CA GLY A 298 24.54 -9.94 -17.34
C GLY A 298 24.33 -8.44 -17.14
N GLY A 299 24.39 -7.97 -15.88
CA GLY A 299 24.11 -6.58 -15.53
C GLY A 299 22.64 -6.23 -15.38
N ASP A 300 21.72 -7.20 -15.55
CA ASP A 300 20.29 -6.99 -15.54
C ASP A 300 19.79 -6.52 -14.15
N LEU A 301 19.12 -5.35 -14.16
CA LEU A 301 18.49 -4.71 -13.00
C LEU A 301 17.00 -5.05 -12.86
N GLY A 302 16.42 -5.70 -13.89
CA GLY A 302 14.99 -5.93 -14.00
C GLY A 302 14.21 -4.65 -14.26
N TRP A 303 12.91 -4.68 -13.99
CA TRP A 303 12.02 -3.54 -14.10
C TRP A 303 12.12 -2.63 -12.87
N PHE A 304 12.25 -1.33 -13.09
CA PHE A 304 12.23 -0.34 -12.02
C PHE A 304 11.55 0.97 -12.46
N GLY A 305 10.83 1.57 -11.53
CA GLY A 305 10.18 2.88 -11.70
C GLY A 305 11.03 4.02 -11.13
N ARG A 306 10.57 5.26 -11.33
CA ARG A 306 11.18 6.46 -10.75
C ARG A 306 11.14 6.42 -9.23
N GLY A 307 12.18 6.93 -8.57
CA GLY A 307 12.35 6.87 -7.12
C GLY A 307 12.98 5.58 -6.59
N MET A 308 13.31 4.62 -7.47
CA MET A 308 13.95 3.37 -7.08
C MET A 308 15.47 3.40 -7.20
N MET A 309 16.02 4.23 -8.08
CA MET A 309 17.45 4.39 -8.30
C MET A 309 17.92 5.78 -7.90
N VAL A 310 19.24 6.01 -7.85
CA VAL A 310 19.77 7.36 -7.63
C VAL A 310 19.45 8.27 -8.81
N GLN A 311 19.12 9.53 -8.50
CA GLN A 311 18.62 10.50 -9.48
C GLN A 311 19.47 10.63 -10.76
N PRO A 312 20.83 10.70 -10.72
CA PRO A 312 21.61 10.75 -11.96
C PRO A 312 21.42 9.52 -12.85
N PHE A 313 21.26 8.33 -12.24
CA PHE A 313 21.00 7.09 -12.97
C PHE A 313 19.62 7.10 -13.63
N GLU A 314 18.59 7.50 -12.88
CA GLU A 314 17.22 7.62 -13.40
C GLU A 314 17.12 8.63 -14.53
N ASN A 315 17.69 9.81 -14.37
CA ASN A 315 17.63 10.86 -15.39
C ASN A 315 18.18 10.39 -16.73
N ILE A 316 19.27 9.62 -16.72
CA ILE A 316 19.85 9.06 -17.93
C ILE A 316 18.93 7.95 -18.49
N THR A 317 18.59 6.94 -17.66
CA THR A 317 17.89 5.74 -18.13
C THR A 317 16.48 6.05 -18.66
N PHE A 318 15.74 6.91 -17.97
CA PHE A 318 14.41 7.33 -18.43
C PHE A 318 14.42 8.30 -19.61
N GLY A 319 15.58 8.90 -19.94
CA GLY A 319 15.77 9.72 -21.14
C GLY A 319 16.20 8.95 -22.39
N MET A 320 16.49 7.63 -22.27
CA MET A 320 17.01 6.82 -23.38
C MET A 320 15.90 6.30 -24.28
N GLU A 321 16.21 5.97 -25.51
CA GLU A 321 15.36 5.16 -26.40
C GLU A 321 15.55 3.66 -26.14
N ILE A 322 14.53 2.85 -26.43
CA ILE A 322 14.61 1.39 -26.30
C ILE A 322 15.71 0.87 -27.23
N GLY A 323 16.55 -0.01 -26.70
CA GLY A 323 17.70 -0.58 -27.39
C GLY A 323 18.99 0.26 -27.33
N ALA A 324 18.91 1.52 -26.88
CA ALA A 324 20.07 2.39 -26.77
C ALA A 324 21.03 1.98 -25.64
N ILE A 325 22.29 2.39 -25.77
CA ILE A 325 23.32 2.28 -24.74
C ILE A 325 23.74 3.71 -24.38
N SER A 326 23.71 4.08 -23.10
CA SER A 326 24.09 5.41 -22.63
C SER A 326 25.60 5.62 -22.74
N GLN A 327 26.02 6.87 -22.82
CA GLN A 327 27.42 7.23 -22.52
C GLN A 327 27.74 6.90 -21.05
N PRO A 328 29.03 6.68 -20.71
CA PRO A 328 29.46 6.58 -19.31
C PRO A 328 29.14 7.83 -18.52
N PHE A 329 28.55 7.66 -17.32
CA PHE A 329 28.18 8.75 -16.41
C PHE A 329 28.47 8.39 -14.95
N PRO A 330 28.74 9.38 -14.07
CA PRO A 330 29.04 9.14 -12.67
C PRO A 330 27.79 9.15 -11.79
N THR A 331 27.83 8.34 -10.72
CA THR A 331 26.94 8.43 -9.57
C THR A 331 27.78 8.39 -8.29
N ARG A 332 27.13 8.50 -7.14
CA ARG A 332 27.81 8.32 -5.81
C ARG A 332 28.44 6.91 -5.63
N PHE A 333 28.07 5.93 -6.46
CA PHE A 333 28.59 4.56 -6.38
C PHE A 333 29.76 4.32 -7.33
N GLY A 334 29.87 5.09 -8.39
CA GLY A 334 30.89 4.89 -9.40
C GLY A 334 30.49 5.39 -10.77
N TRP A 335 31.22 4.94 -11.78
CA TRP A 335 30.94 5.17 -13.19
C TRP A 335 30.07 4.04 -13.74
N HIS A 336 29.07 4.40 -14.53
CA HIS A 336 28.11 3.48 -15.11
C HIS A 336 27.92 3.78 -16.60
N PHE A 337 27.50 2.77 -17.36
CA PHE A 337 26.72 2.94 -18.56
C PHE A 337 25.61 1.90 -18.60
N VAL A 338 24.51 2.21 -19.25
CA VAL A 338 23.23 1.50 -19.19
C VAL A 338 22.83 1.09 -20.60
N LYS A 339 22.23 -0.09 -20.74
CA LYS A 339 21.47 -0.51 -21.90
C LYS A 339 19.99 -0.61 -21.55
N LEU A 340 19.15 0.12 -22.25
CA LEU A 340 17.71 0.08 -22.07
C LEU A 340 17.10 -1.01 -22.95
N TYR A 341 16.39 -1.95 -22.36
CA TYR A 341 15.74 -3.05 -23.07
C TYR A 341 14.30 -2.74 -23.43
N ASP A 342 13.52 -2.20 -22.51
CA ASP A 342 12.09 -1.99 -22.70
C ASP A 342 11.51 -0.94 -21.75
N ARG A 343 10.26 -0.52 -22.01
CA ARG A 343 9.47 0.40 -21.18
C ARG A 343 8.04 -0.10 -21.06
N ARG A 344 7.42 0.16 -19.94
CA ARG A 344 5.99 -0.10 -19.76
C ARG A 344 5.36 0.92 -18.83
N GLY A 345 4.08 1.20 -19.06
CA GLY A 345 3.23 1.92 -18.12
C GLY A 345 2.63 0.99 -17.05
N ILE A 346 1.66 1.52 -16.31
CA ILE A 346 0.91 0.74 -15.32
C ILE A 346 0.16 -0.42 -16.00
N GLN A 347 0.18 -1.57 -15.34
CA GLN A 347 -0.58 -2.73 -15.79
C GLN A 347 -2.09 -2.51 -15.59
N PRO A 348 -2.97 -3.15 -16.41
CA PRO A 348 -4.41 -3.06 -16.20
C PRO A 348 -4.83 -3.47 -14.79
N LEU A 349 -5.82 -2.77 -14.22
CA LEU A 349 -6.29 -3.01 -12.85
C LEU A 349 -6.65 -4.48 -12.59
N ASP A 350 -7.29 -5.15 -13.55
CA ASP A 350 -7.70 -6.55 -13.39
C ASP A 350 -6.50 -7.48 -13.15
N SER A 351 -5.37 -7.21 -13.81
CA SER A 351 -4.13 -7.97 -13.60
C SER A 351 -3.50 -7.72 -12.23
N MET A 352 -3.70 -6.54 -11.66
CA MET A 352 -3.10 -6.10 -10.40
C MET A 352 -4.04 -6.22 -9.21
N ARG A 353 -5.34 -6.43 -9.44
CA ARG A 353 -6.40 -6.32 -8.42
C ARG A 353 -6.08 -7.07 -7.13
N ASN A 354 -5.66 -8.31 -7.20
CA ASN A 354 -5.39 -9.15 -6.02
C ASN A 354 -4.15 -8.64 -5.24
N THR A 355 -3.10 -8.27 -5.95
CA THR A 355 -1.88 -7.72 -5.34
C THR A 355 -2.16 -6.37 -4.71
N LEU A 356 -2.83 -5.49 -5.44
CA LEU A 356 -3.20 -4.17 -4.98
C LEU A 356 -4.17 -4.21 -3.79
N MET A 357 -5.17 -5.11 -3.82
CA MET A 357 -6.06 -5.35 -2.69
C MET A 357 -5.29 -5.77 -1.43
N THR A 358 -4.28 -6.62 -1.59
CA THR A 358 -3.43 -7.05 -0.47
C THR A 358 -2.62 -5.87 0.09
N GLN A 359 -2.11 -4.99 -0.76
CA GLN A 359 -1.40 -3.77 -0.35
C GLN A 359 -2.33 -2.81 0.38
N VAL A 360 -3.51 -2.50 -0.18
CA VAL A 360 -4.53 -1.64 0.44
C VAL A 360 -4.90 -2.13 1.84
N LYS A 361 -5.15 -3.44 2.00
CA LYS A 361 -5.53 -4.03 3.30
C LYS A 361 -4.42 -4.02 4.36
N ARG A 362 -3.16 -3.91 3.95
CA ARG A 362 -2.01 -3.83 4.87
C ARG A 362 -1.58 -2.40 5.17
N ASP A 363 -2.07 -1.46 4.41
CA ASP A 363 -1.72 -0.04 4.52
C ASP A 363 -2.66 0.69 5.48
N ALA A 364 -2.17 1.77 6.10
CA ALA A 364 -2.95 2.60 7.03
C ALA A 364 -4.22 3.19 6.40
N ARG A 365 -4.29 3.33 5.05
CA ARG A 365 -5.49 3.78 4.34
C ARG A 365 -6.70 2.89 4.56
N PHE A 366 -6.50 1.61 4.89
CA PHE A 366 -7.60 0.68 5.15
C PHE A 366 -8.47 1.11 6.34
N ALA A 367 -7.91 1.87 7.29
CA ALA A 367 -8.67 2.47 8.39
C ALA A 367 -9.83 3.37 7.91
N GLU A 368 -9.74 3.96 6.71
CA GLU A 368 -10.85 4.74 6.15
C GLU A 368 -12.05 3.87 5.76
N ALA A 369 -11.81 2.63 5.30
CA ALA A 369 -12.89 1.68 5.02
C ALA A 369 -13.55 1.17 6.32
N GLU A 370 -12.76 0.94 7.37
CA GLU A 370 -13.30 0.60 8.71
C GLU A 370 -14.12 1.75 9.29
N LYS A 371 -13.63 2.98 9.17
CA LYS A 371 -14.35 4.18 9.60
C LYS A 371 -15.64 4.38 8.81
N SER A 372 -15.62 4.15 7.49
CA SER A 372 -16.81 4.18 6.65
C SER A 372 -17.85 3.17 7.11
N PHE A 373 -17.45 1.92 7.36
CA PHE A 373 -18.34 0.90 7.90
C PHE A 373 -18.99 1.33 9.22
N ILE A 374 -18.19 1.82 10.16
CA ILE A 374 -18.70 2.28 11.48
C ILE A 374 -19.66 3.45 11.29
N ASN A 375 -19.36 4.42 10.44
CA ASN A 375 -20.22 5.57 10.20
C ASN A 375 -21.55 5.18 9.54
N LYS A 376 -21.55 4.27 8.56
CA LYS A 376 -22.76 3.71 7.95
C LYS A 376 -23.60 2.98 8.99
N THR A 377 -22.96 2.13 9.81
CA THR A 377 -23.64 1.38 10.88
C THR A 377 -24.23 2.33 11.94
N ARG A 378 -23.49 3.37 12.34
CA ARG A 378 -24.01 4.40 13.25
C ARG A 378 -25.25 5.11 12.69
N ALA A 379 -25.23 5.48 11.42
CA ALA A 379 -26.37 6.09 10.75
C ALA A 379 -27.58 5.15 10.68
N GLU A 380 -27.36 3.86 10.41
CA GLU A 380 -28.41 2.84 10.38
C GLU A 380 -29.08 2.67 11.74
N TYR A 381 -28.31 2.75 12.82
CA TYR A 381 -28.83 2.67 14.21
C TYR A 381 -29.20 4.05 14.80
N ASN A 382 -29.24 5.12 13.99
CA ASN A 382 -29.54 6.49 14.42
C ASN A 382 -28.60 7.02 15.52
N LEU A 383 -27.34 6.60 15.51
CA LEU A 383 -26.30 7.08 16.42
C LEU A 383 -25.52 8.24 15.79
N PRO A 384 -25.08 9.25 16.56
CA PRO A 384 -24.28 10.34 16.04
C PRO A 384 -22.92 9.83 15.52
N ALA A 385 -22.38 10.48 14.50
CA ALA A 385 -21.08 10.12 13.89
C ALA A 385 -19.92 10.21 14.91
N SER A 386 -20.01 11.14 15.86
CA SER A 386 -19.13 11.24 17.04
C SER A 386 -19.96 11.56 18.27
N MET A 387 -19.47 11.14 19.43
CA MET A 387 -20.02 11.54 20.72
C MET A 387 -19.03 12.52 21.36
N SER A 388 -19.52 13.65 21.85
CA SER A 388 -18.70 14.57 22.64
C SER A 388 -18.48 14.01 24.06
N ASP A 389 -17.45 14.51 24.76
CA ASP A 389 -17.22 14.16 26.17
C ASP A 389 -18.45 14.48 27.05
N ALA A 390 -19.22 15.50 26.68
CA ALA A 390 -20.46 15.83 27.33
C ALA A 390 -21.54 14.76 27.13
N ASP A 391 -21.64 14.20 25.92
CA ASP A 391 -22.58 13.11 25.61
C ASP A 391 -22.20 11.84 26.37
N VAL A 392 -20.88 11.52 26.40
CA VAL A 392 -20.36 10.34 27.13
C VAL A 392 -20.67 10.50 28.63
N LYS A 393 -20.47 11.69 29.18
CA LYS A 393 -20.76 11.98 30.59
C LYS A 393 -22.26 11.87 30.90
N ALA A 394 -23.13 12.41 30.04
CA ALA A 394 -24.57 12.29 30.18
C ALA A 394 -25.04 10.82 30.17
N TYR A 395 -24.41 9.95 29.40
CA TYR A 395 -24.68 8.50 29.42
C TYR A 395 -24.16 7.80 30.66
N ALA A 396 -23.03 8.25 31.21
CA ALA A 396 -22.46 7.67 32.43
C ALA A 396 -23.24 8.08 33.70
N ASP A 397 -23.92 9.23 33.69
CA ASP A 397 -24.70 9.77 34.81
C ASP A 397 -26.19 9.31 34.79
N ALA A 398 -26.63 8.61 33.69
CA ALA A 398 -27.98 8.06 33.55
C ALA A 398 -28.03 6.56 33.91
#